data_a53569534955acd44ba9cddd4202ac72
#
_entry.id   a53569534955acd44ba9cddd4202ac72
#
_cell.length_a   1.000
_cell.length_b   1.000
_cell.length_c   1.000
_cell.angle_alpha   90.00
_cell.angle_beta   90.00
_cell.angle_gamma   90.00
#
_symmetry.space_group_name_H-M   'P 1'
#
loop_
_entity.id
_entity.type
_entity.pdbx_description
1 polymer ?
#
loop_
_entity_poly.entity_id
_entity_poly.type
_entity_poly.pdbx_seq_one_letter_code
_entity_poly.pdbx_strand_id
1 'polypeptide(L)'
;MTALPTVPDQPQQWRVGLIGYGEVGRILAEDLRAQGLQVSAYDIKPGAASGGQAAGVPNAPPAAQAMHHHAQGIGVAMQDTHAQVCAHSDLVICAVTASQTLAAVQACAPHLLPQAFFLDVNSASPGTKQAAAALIEGAGARYVEAAVMTSLPPHRVQVPMLLGGTHASALLTALNQLGFKARLASEQLGVASATKMSRSIMVKGLEAMVIESLTTARHYGVEDAVIASLYETFPGIDWEQQAAYFFQRVIEHGRRRSEEMREVALTVQESGLTPWLAQASADRQAHMADLADADVFGMRGQAGFARSTDWRSEADRLLHWHSNNTKQSP
;
A
#
# COMPACT_ATOMS: atom_id res chain seq x y z
N MET A 1 -8.54 -6.29 42.13
CA MET A 1 -8.50 -5.59 40.85
C MET A 1 -7.11 -5.83 40.24
N THR A 2 -6.98 -6.71 39.29
CA THR A 2 -5.72 -6.88 38.54
C THR A 2 -5.48 -5.61 37.73
N ALA A 3 -4.32 -4.98 37.91
CA ALA A 3 -3.94 -3.81 37.13
C ALA A 3 -4.03 -4.17 35.64
N LEU A 4 -4.68 -3.30 34.86
CA LEU A 4 -4.71 -3.45 33.38
C LEU A 4 -3.27 -3.44 32.88
N PRO A 5 -2.90 -4.31 31.93
CA PRO A 5 -1.57 -4.31 31.36
C PRO A 5 -1.31 -2.95 30.70
N THR A 6 -0.29 -2.25 31.17
CA THR A 6 0.18 -1.00 30.60
C THR A 6 1.19 -1.31 29.51
N VAL A 7 1.19 -0.54 28.43
CA VAL A 7 2.22 -0.61 27.39
C VAL A 7 3.59 -0.34 28.02
N PRO A 8 4.61 -1.19 27.80
CA PRO A 8 5.95 -0.99 28.39
C PRO A 8 6.55 0.36 27.96
N ASP A 9 7.28 1.02 28.87
CA ASP A 9 7.94 2.31 28.60
C ASP A 9 9.07 2.19 27.54
N GLN A 10 9.68 0.99 27.45
CA GLN A 10 10.75 0.72 26.48
C GLN A 10 10.19 0.05 25.24
N PRO A 11 10.21 0.71 24.06
CA PRO A 11 9.64 0.15 22.82
C PRO A 11 10.28 -1.17 22.37
N GLN A 12 11.54 -1.43 22.78
CA GLN A 12 12.24 -2.69 22.49
C GLN A 12 11.61 -3.90 23.21
N GLN A 13 10.77 -3.68 24.21
CA GLN A 13 10.04 -4.72 24.93
C GLN A 13 8.60 -4.90 24.40
N TRP A 14 8.19 -4.10 23.41
CA TRP A 14 6.85 -4.17 22.87
C TRP A 14 6.63 -5.45 22.09
N ARG A 15 5.43 -6.00 22.24
CA ARG A 15 4.90 -7.04 21.40
C ARG A 15 4.22 -6.37 20.21
N VAL A 16 4.66 -6.69 19.01
CA VAL A 16 4.14 -6.07 17.77
C VAL A 16 3.23 -7.05 17.06
N GLY A 17 2.02 -6.61 16.76
CA GLY A 17 1.04 -7.32 15.94
C GLY A 17 1.01 -6.73 14.53
N LEU A 18 1.04 -7.58 13.51
CA LEU A 18 0.88 -7.16 12.11
C LEU A 18 -0.46 -7.67 11.57
N ILE A 19 -1.29 -6.77 11.11
CA ILE A 19 -2.51 -7.08 10.37
C ILE A 19 -2.25 -6.83 8.89
N GLY A 20 -2.18 -7.91 8.12
CA GLY A 20 -1.67 -7.94 6.76
C GLY A 20 -0.19 -8.37 6.72
N TYR A 21 0.07 -9.53 6.10
CA TYR A 21 1.41 -10.11 5.95
C TYR A 21 1.82 -10.19 4.47
N GLY A 22 1.43 -9.15 3.70
CA GLY A 22 1.87 -8.92 2.33
C GLY A 22 3.31 -8.40 2.26
N GLU A 23 3.65 -7.68 1.19
CA GLU A 23 4.99 -7.09 0.99
C GLU A 23 5.41 -6.20 2.18
N VAL A 24 4.55 -5.26 2.57
CA VAL A 24 4.82 -4.32 3.68
C VAL A 24 4.96 -5.06 5.01
N GLY A 25 4.01 -5.94 5.33
CA GLY A 25 4.02 -6.70 6.58
C GLY A 25 5.26 -7.58 6.73
N ARG A 26 5.71 -8.25 5.67
CA ARG A 26 6.92 -9.08 5.68
C ARG A 26 8.18 -8.26 5.94
N ILE A 27 8.36 -7.14 5.24
CA ILE A 27 9.52 -6.28 5.41
C ILE A 27 9.59 -5.71 6.82
N LEU A 28 8.47 -5.22 7.36
CA LEU A 28 8.42 -4.72 8.73
C LEU A 28 8.67 -5.84 9.75
N ALA A 29 8.13 -7.04 9.51
CA ALA A 29 8.38 -8.20 10.37
C ALA A 29 9.86 -8.56 10.44
N GLU A 30 10.54 -8.64 9.30
CA GLU A 30 11.98 -8.91 9.22
C GLU A 30 12.79 -7.90 10.04
N ASP A 31 12.54 -6.61 9.81
CA ASP A 31 13.30 -5.54 10.46
C ASP A 31 13.06 -5.49 11.98
N LEU A 32 11.81 -5.66 12.41
CA LEU A 32 11.46 -5.69 13.84
C LEU A 32 11.99 -6.95 14.54
N ARG A 33 11.93 -8.12 13.88
CA ARG A 33 12.53 -9.35 14.39
C ARG A 33 14.05 -9.25 14.51
N ALA A 34 14.71 -8.63 13.53
CA ALA A 34 16.16 -8.39 13.58
C ALA A 34 16.58 -7.51 14.76
N GLN A 35 15.67 -6.68 15.28
CA GLN A 35 15.88 -5.88 16.50
C GLN A 35 15.51 -6.65 17.80
N GLY A 36 15.06 -7.90 17.69
CA GLY A 36 14.73 -8.75 18.84
C GLY A 36 13.29 -8.63 19.35
N LEU A 37 12.42 -7.83 18.71
CA LEU A 37 11.03 -7.70 19.15
C LEU A 37 10.25 -9.01 18.93
N GLN A 38 9.25 -9.23 19.78
CA GLN A 38 8.27 -10.28 19.57
C GLN A 38 7.26 -9.80 18.52
N VAL A 39 7.11 -10.56 17.42
CA VAL A 39 6.20 -10.21 16.33
C VAL A 39 5.23 -11.35 16.10
N SER A 40 3.94 -11.01 16.08
CA SER A 40 2.84 -11.88 15.61
C SER A 40 2.18 -11.27 14.39
N ALA A 41 1.56 -12.09 13.54
CA ALA A 41 0.91 -11.60 12.34
C ALA A 41 -0.35 -12.39 11.98
N TYR A 42 -1.27 -11.73 11.29
CA TYR A 42 -2.44 -12.34 10.65
C TYR A 42 -2.62 -11.78 9.24
N ASP A 43 -3.04 -12.65 8.32
CA ASP A 43 -3.44 -12.24 6.96
C ASP A 43 -4.68 -13.03 6.52
N ILE A 44 -5.63 -12.37 5.86
CA ILE A 44 -6.90 -12.95 5.41
C ILE A 44 -6.76 -13.90 4.21
N LYS A 45 -5.60 -13.97 3.56
CA LYS A 45 -5.41 -14.82 2.38
C LYS A 45 -5.67 -16.29 2.73
N PRO A 46 -6.38 -17.04 1.86
CA PRO A 46 -6.71 -18.44 2.11
C PRO A 46 -5.46 -19.26 2.47
N GLY A 47 -5.50 -19.93 3.62
CA GLY A 47 -4.38 -20.70 4.17
C GLY A 47 -3.46 -19.93 5.12
N ALA A 48 -3.66 -18.63 5.32
CA ALA A 48 -3.03 -17.88 6.40
C ALA A 48 -3.75 -18.13 7.75
N ALA A 49 -4.98 -18.61 7.71
CA ALA A 49 -5.90 -18.73 8.85
C ALA A 49 -5.82 -20.06 9.63
N SER A 50 -4.73 -20.80 9.56
CA SER A 50 -4.58 -22.02 10.38
C SER A 50 -3.19 -22.02 11.05
N GLY A 51 -3.09 -21.18 12.09
CA GLY A 51 -1.93 -21.11 12.97
C GLY A 51 -1.74 -22.43 13.72
N GLY A 52 -0.76 -23.15 13.36
CA GLY A 52 -0.35 -24.38 14.01
C GLY A 52 -0.51 -25.65 13.19
N GLN A 53 -1.32 -25.67 12.13
CA GLN A 53 -1.50 -26.85 11.28
C GLN A 53 -1.33 -26.62 9.77
N ALA A 54 -1.04 -25.41 9.30
CA ALA A 54 -0.89 -25.14 7.85
C ALA A 54 0.35 -25.83 7.24
N ALA A 55 1.32 -26.21 8.00
CA ALA A 55 2.42 -27.09 7.55
C ALA A 55 1.95 -28.51 7.20
N GLY A 56 0.73 -28.87 7.53
CA GLY A 56 0.13 -30.19 7.30
C GLY A 56 -1.18 -30.18 6.48
N VAL A 57 -1.65 -29.01 5.98
CA VAL A 57 -2.82 -28.98 5.10
C VAL A 57 -2.39 -29.31 3.66
N PRO A 58 -2.76 -30.47 3.11
CA PRO A 58 -2.24 -30.98 1.84
C PRO A 58 -2.58 -30.12 0.61
N ASN A 59 -3.36 -29.06 0.73
CA ASN A 59 -3.87 -28.26 -0.40
C ASN A 59 -3.87 -26.74 -0.14
N ALA A 60 -3.02 -26.21 0.77
CA ALA A 60 -2.92 -24.76 0.93
C ALA A 60 -2.32 -24.13 -0.36
N PRO A 61 -2.84 -22.98 -0.84
CA PRO A 61 -2.31 -22.31 -2.01
C PRO A 61 -0.80 -22.00 -1.86
N PRO A 62 0.00 -22.10 -2.94
CA PRO A 62 1.47 -21.90 -2.86
C PRO A 62 1.87 -20.56 -2.19
N ALA A 63 1.09 -19.50 -2.41
CA ALA A 63 1.33 -18.19 -1.79
C ALA A 63 1.16 -18.21 -0.26
N ALA A 64 0.21 -18.99 0.25
CA ALA A 64 -0.02 -19.14 1.69
C ALA A 64 1.10 -19.97 2.34
N GLN A 65 1.53 -21.05 1.69
CA GLN A 65 2.67 -21.86 2.16
C GLN A 65 3.95 -21.02 2.22
N ALA A 66 4.24 -20.23 1.19
CA ALA A 66 5.38 -19.32 1.16
C ALA A 66 5.32 -18.28 2.28
N MET A 67 4.13 -17.79 2.62
CA MET A 67 3.91 -16.85 3.71
C MET A 67 4.25 -17.48 5.08
N HIS A 68 3.72 -18.65 5.37
CA HIS A 68 4.01 -19.39 6.60
C HIS A 68 5.49 -19.78 6.71
N HIS A 69 6.09 -20.27 5.62
CA HIS A 69 7.50 -20.64 5.60
C HIS A 69 8.39 -19.42 5.88
N HIS A 70 8.10 -18.28 5.27
CA HIS A 70 8.80 -17.03 5.55
C HIS A 70 8.68 -16.61 7.02
N ALA A 71 7.45 -16.58 7.56
CA ALA A 71 7.19 -16.20 8.94
C ALA A 71 7.94 -17.11 9.94
N GLN A 72 7.89 -18.41 9.72
CA GLN A 72 8.60 -19.41 10.52
C GLN A 72 10.12 -19.20 10.46
N GLY A 73 10.65 -18.94 9.27
CA GLY A 73 12.11 -18.74 9.06
C GLY A 73 12.68 -17.55 9.81
N ILE A 74 11.86 -16.53 10.11
CA ILE A 74 12.29 -15.34 10.87
C ILE A 74 11.70 -15.27 12.28
N GLY A 75 11.00 -16.31 12.74
CA GLY A 75 10.43 -16.40 14.08
C GLY A 75 9.24 -15.48 14.34
N VAL A 76 8.40 -15.23 13.33
CA VAL A 76 7.10 -14.55 13.46
C VAL A 76 6.01 -15.57 13.78
N ALA A 77 5.21 -15.29 14.81
CA ALA A 77 4.07 -16.12 15.18
C ALA A 77 2.85 -15.78 14.29
N MET A 78 2.60 -16.62 13.27
CA MET A 78 1.34 -16.48 12.50
C MET A 78 0.16 -16.91 13.36
N GLN A 79 -0.88 -16.09 13.36
CA GLN A 79 -2.11 -16.29 14.12
C GLN A 79 -3.30 -16.57 13.18
N ASP A 80 -4.36 -17.18 13.70
CA ASP A 80 -5.54 -17.55 12.91
C ASP A 80 -6.58 -16.42 12.80
N THR A 81 -6.52 -15.45 13.70
CA THR A 81 -7.52 -14.38 13.80
C THR A 81 -6.90 -13.04 14.18
N HIS A 82 -7.61 -11.95 13.83
CA HIS A 82 -7.29 -10.60 14.32
C HIS A 82 -7.26 -10.55 15.85
N ALA A 83 -8.18 -11.26 16.51
CA ALA A 83 -8.30 -11.30 17.96
C ALA A 83 -7.02 -11.80 18.64
N GLN A 84 -6.43 -12.88 18.13
CA GLN A 84 -5.21 -13.46 18.68
C GLN A 84 -4.01 -12.52 18.54
N VAL A 85 -3.92 -11.76 17.44
CA VAL A 85 -2.87 -10.74 17.28
C VAL A 85 -3.12 -9.57 18.24
N CYS A 86 -4.33 -9.00 18.22
CA CYS A 86 -4.64 -7.77 18.94
C CYS A 86 -4.59 -7.95 20.46
N ALA A 87 -5.07 -9.08 21.00
CA ALA A 87 -5.10 -9.35 22.45
C ALA A 87 -3.72 -9.46 23.12
N HIS A 88 -2.65 -9.54 22.35
CA HIS A 88 -1.30 -9.73 22.86
C HIS A 88 -0.30 -8.69 22.35
N SER A 89 -0.77 -7.60 21.72
CA SER A 89 0.10 -6.60 21.11
C SER A 89 0.01 -5.25 21.82
N ASP A 90 1.17 -4.66 22.09
CA ASP A 90 1.32 -3.29 22.61
C ASP A 90 1.27 -2.26 21.46
N LEU A 91 1.72 -2.68 20.26
CA LEU A 91 1.62 -1.95 19.00
C LEU A 91 1.03 -2.89 17.93
N VAL A 92 -0.09 -2.52 17.36
CA VAL A 92 -0.65 -3.16 16.16
C VAL A 92 -0.36 -2.29 14.95
N ILE A 93 0.28 -2.85 13.91
CA ILE A 93 0.51 -2.18 12.63
C ILE A 93 -0.42 -2.80 11.60
N CYS A 94 -1.34 -1.99 11.06
CA CYS A 94 -2.28 -2.42 10.03
C CYS A 94 -1.73 -2.05 8.65
N ALA A 95 -1.40 -3.09 7.85
CA ALA A 95 -0.77 -2.99 6.54
C ALA A 95 -1.52 -3.84 5.50
N VAL A 96 -2.82 -3.58 5.35
CA VAL A 96 -3.71 -4.24 4.38
C VAL A 96 -3.86 -3.39 3.11
N THR A 97 -4.63 -3.86 2.12
CA THR A 97 -4.98 -3.02 0.96
C THR A 97 -5.93 -1.90 1.36
N ALA A 98 -5.95 -0.82 0.59
CA ALA A 98 -6.77 0.36 0.89
C ALA A 98 -8.25 0.01 1.10
N SER A 99 -8.80 -0.84 0.24
CA SER A 99 -10.20 -1.31 0.30
C SER A 99 -10.55 -2.14 1.54
N GLN A 100 -9.55 -2.70 2.24
CA GLN A 100 -9.75 -3.53 3.42
C GLN A 100 -9.53 -2.79 4.74
N THR A 101 -9.19 -1.51 4.70
CA THR A 101 -8.82 -0.73 5.90
C THR A 101 -9.91 -0.80 6.98
N LEU A 102 -11.14 -0.40 6.68
CA LEU A 102 -12.22 -0.38 7.68
C LEU A 102 -12.61 -1.77 8.16
N ALA A 103 -12.66 -2.77 7.28
CA ALA A 103 -12.98 -4.14 7.65
C ALA A 103 -11.93 -4.72 8.63
N ALA A 104 -10.66 -4.48 8.38
CA ALA A 104 -9.58 -4.89 9.27
C ALA A 104 -9.65 -4.16 10.63
N VAL A 105 -9.91 -2.86 10.63
CA VAL A 105 -10.07 -2.07 11.85
C VAL A 105 -11.28 -2.56 12.69
N GLN A 106 -12.42 -2.80 12.05
CA GLN A 106 -13.62 -3.33 12.71
C GLN A 106 -13.36 -4.70 13.37
N ALA A 107 -12.60 -5.56 12.70
CA ALA A 107 -12.23 -6.86 13.23
C ALA A 107 -11.19 -6.79 14.38
N CYS A 108 -10.36 -5.76 14.41
CA CYS A 108 -9.32 -5.57 15.43
C CYS A 108 -9.85 -4.88 16.69
N ALA A 109 -10.67 -3.84 16.55
CA ALA A 109 -11.06 -2.94 17.62
C ALA A 109 -11.56 -3.65 18.90
N PRO A 110 -12.45 -4.67 18.84
CA PRO A 110 -12.96 -5.32 20.06
C PRO A 110 -11.92 -6.11 20.88
N HIS A 111 -10.74 -6.33 20.30
CA HIS A 111 -9.72 -7.22 20.86
C HIS A 111 -8.42 -6.51 21.26
N LEU A 112 -8.34 -5.21 21.05
CA LEU A 112 -7.14 -4.43 21.38
C LEU A 112 -6.97 -4.32 22.89
N LEU A 113 -5.72 -4.35 23.32
CA LEU A 113 -5.41 -4.04 24.72
C LEU A 113 -5.71 -2.56 25.01
N PRO A 114 -6.21 -2.24 26.21
CA PRO A 114 -6.37 -0.85 26.62
C PRO A 114 -5.04 -0.09 26.48
N GLN A 115 -5.10 1.11 25.88
CA GLN A 115 -3.93 1.96 25.63
C GLN A 115 -2.89 1.40 24.65
N ALA A 116 -3.12 0.25 23.99
CA ALA A 116 -2.26 -0.20 22.90
C ALA A 116 -2.30 0.82 21.73
N PHE A 117 -1.19 0.92 21.02
CA PHE A 117 -1.16 1.73 19.79
C PHE A 117 -1.66 0.93 18.60
N PHE A 118 -2.46 1.57 17.76
CA PHE A 118 -2.86 1.08 16.46
C PHE A 118 -2.32 2.02 15.38
N LEU A 119 -1.26 1.59 14.69
CA LEU A 119 -0.62 2.33 13.60
C LEU A 119 -1.19 1.88 12.26
N ASP A 120 -1.97 2.73 11.63
CA ASP A 120 -2.59 2.46 10.34
C ASP A 120 -1.74 3.02 9.19
N VAL A 121 -0.98 2.14 8.50
CA VAL A 121 -0.10 2.51 7.37
C VAL A 121 -0.79 2.39 5.99
N ASN A 122 -2.10 2.09 5.97
CA ASN A 122 -2.85 1.93 4.73
C ASN A 122 -3.00 3.25 3.97
N SER A 123 -3.10 3.16 2.65
CA SER A 123 -3.30 4.32 1.77
C SER A 123 -4.80 4.62 1.63
N ALA A 124 -5.41 5.19 2.66
CA ALA A 124 -6.84 5.49 2.73
C ALA A 124 -7.11 7.00 2.84
N SER A 125 -8.33 7.43 2.52
CA SER A 125 -8.77 8.84 2.59
C SER A 125 -8.79 9.37 4.03
N PRO A 126 -8.74 10.71 4.24
CA PRO A 126 -8.93 11.31 5.55
C PRO A 126 -10.19 10.85 6.26
N GLY A 127 -11.33 10.77 5.58
CA GLY A 127 -12.59 10.30 6.15
C GLY A 127 -12.53 8.83 6.57
N THR A 128 -11.91 7.96 5.76
CA THR A 128 -11.65 6.56 6.13
C THR A 128 -10.78 6.47 7.39
N LYS A 129 -9.73 7.31 7.51
CA LYS A 129 -8.87 7.36 8.70
C LYS A 129 -9.63 7.84 9.93
N GLN A 130 -10.50 8.83 9.80
CA GLN A 130 -11.34 9.34 10.89
C GLN A 130 -12.33 8.26 11.37
N ALA A 131 -12.97 7.54 10.45
CA ALA A 131 -13.86 6.43 10.80
C ALA A 131 -13.11 5.29 11.50
N ALA A 132 -11.90 4.97 11.05
CA ALA A 132 -11.03 3.98 11.68
C ALA A 132 -10.63 4.39 13.10
N ALA A 133 -10.24 5.66 13.29
CA ALA A 133 -9.88 6.20 14.59
C ALA A 133 -11.03 6.11 15.58
N ALA A 134 -12.25 6.48 15.17
CA ALA A 134 -13.43 6.42 16.04
C ALA A 134 -13.68 5.01 16.57
N LEU A 135 -13.44 3.96 15.78
CA LEU A 135 -13.60 2.56 16.20
C LEU A 135 -12.50 2.13 17.18
N ILE A 136 -11.26 2.47 16.91
CA ILE A 136 -10.10 2.08 17.73
C ILE A 136 -10.12 2.83 19.08
N GLU A 137 -10.36 4.14 19.06
CA GLU A 137 -10.40 4.97 20.27
C GLU A 137 -11.65 4.66 21.11
N GLY A 138 -12.78 4.36 20.46
CA GLY A 138 -13.98 3.86 21.12
C GLY A 138 -13.78 2.54 21.85
N ALA A 139 -12.80 1.72 21.45
CA ALA A 139 -12.39 0.50 22.13
C ALA A 139 -11.32 0.74 23.23
N GLY A 140 -10.89 1.98 23.46
CA GLY A 140 -9.91 2.35 24.49
C GLY A 140 -8.43 2.20 24.08
N ALA A 141 -8.16 1.98 22.79
CA ALA A 141 -6.81 1.97 22.23
C ALA A 141 -6.46 3.34 21.61
N ARG A 142 -5.21 3.54 21.19
CA ARG A 142 -4.67 4.80 20.68
C ARG A 142 -4.43 4.70 19.17
N TYR A 143 -5.25 5.36 18.38
CA TYR A 143 -5.10 5.36 16.93
C TYR A 143 -4.06 6.39 16.46
N VAL A 144 -3.23 5.99 15.49
CA VAL A 144 -2.30 6.88 14.78
C VAL A 144 -2.37 6.55 13.29
N GLU A 145 -2.72 7.55 12.47
CA GLU A 145 -2.59 7.43 11.02
C GLU A 145 -1.12 7.56 10.61
N ALA A 146 -0.73 6.80 9.60
CA ALA A 146 0.58 6.92 8.98
C ALA A 146 0.47 6.97 7.46
N ALA A 147 1.06 8.00 6.87
CA ALA A 147 1.20 8.14 5.43
C ALA A 147 2.62 7.76 5.01
N VAL A 148 2.78 6.58 4.44
CA VAL A 148 4.04 6.12 3.84
C VAL A 148 4.27 6.85 2.53
N MET A 149 5.35 7.63 2.41
CA MET A 149 5.52 8.64 1.35
C MET A 149 6.20 8.13 0.09
N THR A 150 6.77 6.92 0.11
CA THR A 150 7.42 6.28 -1.06
C THR A 150 7.31 4.76 -0.98
N SER A 151 7.91 4.03 -1.93
CA SER A 151 7.97 2.57 -1.90
C SER A 151 8.75 2.07 -0.69
N LEU A 152 8.22 1.04 -0.03
CA LEU A 152 8.82 0.48 1.18
C LEU A 152 10.10 -0.33 0.89
N PRO A 153 10.15 -1.22 -0.15
CA PRO A 153 11.27 -2.15 -0.32
C PRO A 153 12.67 -1.53 -0.28
N PRO A 154 12.98 -0.41 -0.96
CA PRO A 154 14.34 0.14 -0.92
C PRO A 154 14.70 0.82 0.41
N HIS A 155 13.68 1.22 1.20
CA HIS A 155 13.88 1.95 2.46
C HIS A 155 13.60 1.12 3.70
N ARG A 156 12.84 0.03 3.55
CA ARG A 156 12.43 -0.88 4.62
C ARG A 156 11.77 -0.11 5.78
N VAL A 157 12.10 -0.41 7.05
CA VAL A 157 11.58 0.31 8.21
C VAL A 157 11.89 1.82 8.18
N GLN A 158 12.96 2.23 7.47
CA GLN A 158 13.35 3.64 7.33
C GLN A 158 12.60 4.39 6.22
N VAL A 159 11.51 3.83 5.69
CA VAL A 159 10.69 4.54 4.71
C VAL A 159 10.17 5.86 5.30
N PRO A 160 10.29 7.00 4.58
CA PRO A 160 9.75 8.27 5.06
C PRO A 160 8.25 8.17 5.33
N MET A 161 7.84 8.48 6.57
CA MET A 161 6.48 8.33 7.06
C MET A 161 6.00 9.60 7.76
N LEU A 162 4.78 10.04 7.46
CA LEU A 162 4.10 11.12 8.16
C LEU A 162 3.10 10.51 9.15
N LEU A 163 3.13 10.96 10.40
CA LEU A 163 2.16 10.55 11.41
C LEU A 163 1.13 11.66 11.64
N GLY A 164 -0.10 11.28 11.91
CA GLY A 164 -1.19 12.18 12.26
C GLY A 164 -2.13 11.60 13.32
N GLY A 165 -2.83 12.51 14.01
CA GLY A 165 -3.77 12.19 15.06
C GLY A 165 -3.26 12.50 16.47
N THR A 166 -4.17 12.56 17.43
CA THR A 166 -3.96 12.98 18.81
C THR A 166 -2.85 12.20 19.54
N HIS A 167 -2.66 10.94 19.16
CA HIS A 167 -1.66 10.05 19.76
C HIS A 167 -0.35 9.96 18.97
N ALA A 168 -0.23 10.71 17.86
CA ALA A 168 0.93 10.62 16.96
C ALA A 168 2.24 11.06 17.64
N SER A 169 2.21 12.14 18.43
CA SER A 169 3.39 12.64 19.16
C SER A 169 3.89 11.62 20.16
N ALA A 170 3.00 10.91 20.85
CA ALA A 170 3.37 9.89 21.83
C ALA A 170 4.01 8.65 21.18
N LEU A 171 3.52 8.23 20.00
CA LEU A 171 4.06 7.10 19.26
C LEU A 171 5.36 7.43 18.53
N LEU A 172 5.55 8.68 18.10
CA LEU A 172 6.68 9.11 17.26
C LEU A 172 8.05 8.75 17.87
N THR A 173 8.22 9.05 19.15
CA THR A 173 9.49 8.76 19.87
C THR A 173 9.79 7.26 19.86
N ALA A 174 8.79 6.43 20.16
CA ALA A 174 8.93 4.98 20.18
C ALA A 174 9.26 4.42 18.78
N LEU A 175 8.55 4.87 17.74
CA LEU A 175 8.83 4.43 16.37
C LEU A 175 10.25 4.79 15.93
N ASN A 176 10.73 5.99 16.24
CA ASN A 176 12.09 6.38 15.88
C ASN A 176 13.14 5.56 16.64
N GLN A 177 12.88 5.17 17.88
CA GLN A 177 13.74 4.22 18.64
C GLN A 177 13.73 2.81 18.03
N LEU A 178 12.65 2.42 17.36
CA LEU A 178 12.53 1.19 16.60
C LEU A 178 13.01 1.34 15.13
N GLY A 179 13.77 2.38 14.82
CA GLY A 179 14.41 2.60 13.53
C GLY A 179 13.51 3.10 12.42
N PHE A 180 12.24 3.45 12.70
CA PHE A 180 11.38 4.07 11.71
C PHE A 180 11.84 5.50 11.41
N LYS A 181 11.70 5.95 10.17
CA LYS A 181 11.92 7.34 9.79
C LYS A 181 10.59 8.09 9.74
N ALA A 182 9.99 8.22 10.91
CA ALA A 182 8.71 8.90 11.10
C ALA A 182 8.90 10.36 11.49
N ARG A 183 7.95 11.21 11.10
CA ARG A 183 7.83 12.59 11.54
C ARG A 183 6.36 12.96 11.77
N LEU A 184 6.08 13.84 12.70
CA LEU A 184 4.76 14.37 12.93
C LEU A 184 4.34 15.28 11.77
N ALA A 185 3.19 15.01 11.18
CA ALA A 185 2.55 15.94 10.25
C ALA A 185 1.62 16.89 11.00
N SER A 186 0.79 16.34 11.89
CA SER A 186 -0.17 17.11 12.71
C SER A 186 -0.73 16.23 13.81
N GLU A 187 -1.15 16.85 14.91
CA GLU A 187 -2.02 16.18 15.90
C GLU A 187 -3.48 16.11 15.44
N GLN A 188 -3.82 16.85 14.39
CA GLN A 188 -5.11 16.73 13.73
C GLN A 188 -5.11 15.52 12.81
N LEU A 189 -6.07 14.61 13.03
CA LEU A 189 -6.30 13.42 12.23
C LEU A 189 -6.75 13.80 10.81
N GLY A 190 -6.25 13.08 9.82
CA GLY A 190 -6.56 13.30 8.41
C GLY A 190 -5.52 14.16 7.67
N VAL A 191 -4.66 14.90 8.37
CA VAL A 191 -3.64 15.78 7.73
C VAL A 191 -2.54 14.99 7.04
N ALA A 192 -2.05 13.91 7.65
CA ALA A 192 -1.02 13.06 7.03
C ALA A 192 -1.56 12.35 5.78
N SER A 193 -2.76 11.77 5.88
CA SER A 193 -3.42 11.13 4.73
C SER A 193 -3.76 12.13 3.63
N ALA A 194 -4.33 13.30 3.94
CA ALA A 194 -4.61 14.35 2.96
C ALA A 194 -3.35 14.77 2.19
N THR A 195 -2.23 14.94 2.90
CA THR A 195 -0.92 15.27 2.27
C THR A 195 -0.51 14.21 1.25
N LYS A 196 -0.60 12.93 1.61
CA LYS A 196 -0.29 11.82 0.72
C LYS A 196 -1.26 11.73 -0.46
N MET A 197 -2.56 11.85 -0.20
CA MET A 197 -3.60 11.73 -1.23
C MET A 197 -3.49 12.85 -2.26
N SER A 198 -3.34 14.11 -1.82
CA SER A 198 -3.15 15.26 -2.73
C SER A 198 -1.89 15.10 -3.60
N ARG A 199 -0.79 14.65 -3.02
CA ARG A 199 0.44 14.32 -3.78
C ARG A 199 0.19 13.20 -4.80
N SER A 200 -0.64 12.21 -4.45
CA SER A 200 -0.93 11.06 -5.32
C SER A 200 -1.71 11.46 -6.57
N ILE A 201 -2.53 12.52 -6.54
CA ILE A 201 -3.19 13.07 -7.73
C ILE A 201 -2.14 13.44 -8.77
N MET A 202 -1.09 14.16 -8.37
CA MET A 202 -0.03 14.58 -9.29
C MET A 202 0.78 13.38 -9.80
N VAL A 203 1.30 12.55 -8.89
CA VAL A 203 2.22 11.45 -9.25
C VAL A 203 1.55 10.41 -10.12
N LYS A 204 0.40 9.89 -9.71
CA LYS A 204 -0.30 8.83 -10.44
C LYS A 204 -1.16 9.35 -11.59
N GLY A 205 -1.62 10.61 -11.48
CA GLY A 205 -2.27 11.31 -12.58
C GLY A 205 -1.31 11.54 -13.74
N LEU A 206 -0.07 11.96 -13.45
CA LEU A 206 0.97 12.13 -14.47
C LEU A 206 1.30 10.79 -15.16
N GLU A 207 1.41 9.70 -14.41
CA GLU A 207 1.60 8.36 -14.99
C GLU A 207 0.47 7.99 -15.97
N ALA A 208 -0.78 8.17 -15.57
CA ALA A 208 -1.94 7.87 -16.40
C ALA A 208 -2.00 8.74 -17.66
N MET A 209 -1.72 10.04 -17.50
CA MET A 209 -1.70 11.03 -18.59
C MET A 209 -0.60 10.75 -19.60
N VAL A 210 0.60 10.43 -19.15
CA VAL A 210 1.74 10.12 -20.03
C VAL A 210 1.48 8.83 -20.82
N ILE A 211 0.95 7.79 -20.20
CA ILE A 211 0.59 6.55 -20.88
C ILE A 211 -0.44 6.84 -22.00
N GLU A 212 -1.48 7.61 -21.69
CA GLU A 212 -2.52 7.96 -22.67
C GLU A 212 -1.97 8.80 -23.81
N SER A 213 -1.28 9.89 -23.47
CA SER A 213 -0.71 10.84 -24.45
C SER A 213 0.27 10.17 -25.41
N LEU A 214 1.27 9.44 -24.86
CA LEU A 214 2.32 8.87 -25.70
C LEU A 214 1.84 7.63 -26.48
N THR A 215 0.89 6.84 -25.96
CA THR A 215 0.26 5.77 -26.72
C THR A 215 -0.55 6.35 -27.90
N THR A 216 -1.26 7.46 -27.68
CA THR A 216 -1.98 8.17 -28.75
C THR A 216 -1.03 8.74 -29.78
N ALA A 217 0.04 9.41 -29.35
CA ALA A 217 1.06 9.94 -30.25
C ALA A 217 1.71 8.83 -31.09
N ARG A 218 1.99 7.68 -30.48
CA ARG A 218 2.52 6.49 -31.16
C ARG A 218 1.57 5.95 -32.23
N HIS A 219 0.27 5.95 -31.96
CA HIS A 219 -0.74 5.55 -32.94
C HIS A 219 -0.69 6.43 -34.20
N TYR A 220 -0.44 7.73 -34.03
CA TYR A 220 -0.36 8.69 -35.16
C TYR A 220 1.05 8.85 -35.72
N GLY A 221 2.06 8.20 -35.17
CA GLY A 221 3.47 8.31 -35.61
C GLY A 221 4.08 9.68 -35.37
N VAL A 222 3.66 10.38 -34.32
CA VAL A 222 4.11 11.77 -33.99
C VAL A 222 4.78 11.85 -32.61
N GLU A 223 5.11 10.72 -32.00
CA GLU A 223 5.64 10.65 -30.65
C GLU A 223 6.93 11.44 -30.44
N ASP A 224 7.84 11.42 -31.42
CA ASP A 224 9.12 12.14 -31.32
C ASP A 224 8.89 13.66 -31.34
N ALA A 225 7.94 14.15 -32.16
CA ALA A 225 7.58 15.57 -32.19
C ALA A 225 6.89 16.01 -30.89
N VAL A 226 6.03 15.15 -30.30
CA VAL A 226 5.37 15.41 -29.02
C VAL A 226 6.42 15.48 -27.90
N ILE A 227 7.35 14.54 -27.83
CA ILE A 227 8.42 14.53 -26.83
C ILE A 227 9.31 15.76 -26.97
N ALA A 228 9.72 16.12 -28.19
CA ALA A 228 10.52 17.33 -28.43
C ALA A 228 9.81 18.58 -27.92
N SER A 229 8.52 18.75 -28.20
CA SER A 229 7.72 19.87 -27.72
C SER A 229 7.55 19.87 -26.18
N LEU A 230 7.45 18.68 -25.56
CA LEU A 230 7.40 18.56 -24.11
C LEU A 230 8.72 18.96 -23.45
N TYR A 231 9.88 18.68 -24.06
CA TYR A 231 11.18 19.17 -23.58
C TYR A 231 11.27 20.69 -23.61
N GLU A 232 10.71 21.33 -24.63
CA GLU A 232 10.66 22.80 -24.68
C GLU A 232 9.78 23.40 -23.59
N THR A 233 8.62 22.77 -23.34
CA THR A 233 7.63 23.25 -22.35
C THR A 233 8.08 22.99 -20.92
N PHE A 234 8.69 21.82 -20.66
CA PHE A 234 9.12 21.36 -19.35
C PHE A 234 10.58 20.88 -19.38
N PRO A 235 11.55 21.80 -19.48
CA PRO A 235 12.96 21.48 -19.78
C PRO A 235 13.68 20.71 -18.65
N GLY A 236 13.06 20.54 -17.49
CA GLY A 236 13.64 19.79 -16.36
C GLY A 236 13.27 18.31 -16.30
N ILE A 237 12.48 17.80 -17.26
CA ILE A 237 11.96 16.43 -17.23
C ILE A 237 12.52 15.64 -18.42
N ASP A 238 13.19 14.52 -18.14
CA ASP A 238 13.53 13.52 -19.15
C ASP A 238 12.30 12.68 -19.49
N TRP A 239 11.55 13.11 -20.51
CA TRP A 239 10.29 12.48 -20.89
C TRP A 239 10.45 11.06 -21.41
N GLU A 240 11.56 10.72 -22.06
CA GLU A 240 11.87 9.37 -22.51
C GLU A 240 12.04 8.42 -21.32
N GLN A 241 12.88 8.81 -20.38
CA GLN A 241 13.11 8.03 -19.18
C GLN A 241 11.86 7.94 -18.30
N GLN A 242 11.12 9.04 -18.15
CA GLN A 242 9.90 9.05 -17.34
C GLN A 242 8.79 8.21 -17.98
N ALA A 243 8.63 8.24 -19.29
CA ALA A 243 7.65 7.39 -19.98
C ALA A 243 7.95 5.91 -19.74
N ALA A 244 9.20 5.46 -19.97
CA ALA A 244 9.61 4.10 -19.71
C ALA A 244 9.32 3.68 -18.26
N TYR A 245 9.67 4.51 -17.30
CA TYR A 245 9.42 4.28 -15.87
C TYR A 245 7.91 4.19 -15.56
N PHE A 246 7.09 5.10 -16.10
CA PHE A 246 5.65 5.13 -15.83
C PHE A 246 4.92 3.92 -16.41
N PHE A 247 5.24 3.53 -17.66
CA PHE A 247 4.66 2.32 -18.26
C PHE A 247 4.96 1.09 -17.40
N GLN A 248 6.23 0.84 -17.07
CA GLN A 248 6.62 -0.32 -16.29
C GLN A 248 5.97 -0.35 -14.91
N ARG A 249 5.96 0.80 -14.24
CA ARG A 249 5.39 0.93 -12.91
C ARG A 249 3.89 0.67 -12.87
N VAL A 250 3.15 1.10 -13.90
CA VAL A 250 1.70 0.87 -13.98
C VAL A 250 1.40 -0.56 -14.41
N ILE A 251 2.16 -1.14 -15.33
CA ILE A 251 2.04 -2.55 -15.72
C ILE A 251 2.25 -3.46 -14.50
N GLU A 252 3.29 -3.21 -13.71
CA GLU A 252 3.63 -4.06 -12.56
C GLU A 252 2.65 -3.91 -11.39
N HIS A 253 2.24 -2.67 -11.07
CA HIS A 253 1.54 -2.35 -9.83
C HIS A 253 0.13 -1.76 -10.03
N GLY A 254 -0.41 -1.75 -11.23
CA GLY A 254 -1.66 -1.07 -11.58
C GLY A 254 -2.85 -1.46 -10.70
N ARG A 255 -2.98 -2.75 -10.33
CA ARG A 255 -4.08 -3.23 -9.48
C ARG A 255 -4.13 -2.50 -8.13
N ARG A 256 -3.04 -2.53 -7.39
CA ARG A 256 -2.92 -1.85 -6.09
C ARG A 256 -3.05 -0.32 -6.25
N ARG A 257 -2.46 0.23 -7.30
CA ARG A 257 -2.46 1.68 -7.56
C ARG A 257 -3.84 2.21 -7.94
N SER A 258 -4.67 1.41 -8.62
CA SER A 258 -6.06 1.76 -8.90
C SER A 258 -6.89 1.85 -7.62
N GLU A 259 -6.71 0.92 -6.67
CA GLU A 259 -7.37 0.99 -5.36
C GLU A 259 -6.94 2.24 -4.59
N GLU A 260 -5.63 2.54 -4.56
CA GLU A 260 -5.12 3.76 -3.94
C GLU A 260 -5.68 5.03 -4.61
N MET A 261 -5.88 5.04 -5.94
CA MET A 261 -6.48 6.19 -6.63
C MET A 261 -7.99 6.34 -6.40
N ARG A 262 -8.69 5.27 -6.06
CA ARG A 262 -10.09 5.37 -5.59
C ARG A 262 -10.18 6.07 -4.23
N GLU A 263 -9.26 5.79 -3.32
CA GLU A 263 -9.15 6.54 -2.04
C GLU A 263 -8.76 8.01 -2.28
N VAL A 264 -7.93 8.29 -3.29
CA VAL A 264 -7.63 9.66 -3.71
C VAL A 264 -8.90 10.35 -4.25
N ALA A 265 -9.70 9.66 -5.07
CA ALA A 265 -10.96 10.20 -5.58
C ALA A 265 -11.94 10.49 -4.42
N LEU A 266 -12.04 9.60 -3.44
CA LEU A 266 -12.82 9.82 -2.23
C LEU A 266 -12.31 11.04 -1.45
N THR A 267 -11.00 11.21 -1.29
CA THR A 267 -10.40 12.39 -0.64
C THR A 267 -10.79 13.70 -1.34
N VAL A 268 -10.84 13.71 -2.68
CA VAL A 268 -11.30 14.87 -3.45
C VAL A 268 -12.78 15.12 -3.20
N GLN A 269 -13.62 14.08 -3.15
CA GLN A 269 -15.04 14.21 -2.83
C GLN A 269 -15.27 14.74 -1.40
N GLU A 270 -14.51 14.27 -0.42
CA GLU A 270 -14.55 14.73 0.96
C GLU A 270 -14.23 16.24 1.09
N SER A 271 -13.44 16.79 0.15
CA SER A 271 -13.18 18.24 0.08
C SER A 271 -14.29 19.04 -0.63
N GLY A 272 -15.36 18.40 -1.07
CA GLY A 272 -16.47 19.02 -1.82
C GLY A 272 -16.22 19.19 -3.31
N LEU A 273 -15.13 18.65 -3.86
CA LEU A 273 -14.77 18.75 -5.27
C LEU A 273 -15.17 17.49 -6.05
N THR A 274 -15.32 17.61 -7.37
CA THR A 274 -15.53 16.46 -8.25
C THR A 274 -14.20 15.84 -8.63
N PRO A 275 -13.99 14.50 -8.45
CA PRO A 275 -12.69 13.85 -8.61
C PRO A 275 -12.40 13.46 -10.07
N TRP A 276 -12.49 14.38 -11.04
CA TRP A 276 -12.35 14.10 -12.47
C TRP A 276 -11.08 13.31 -12.80
N LEU A 277 -9.93 13.86 -12.45
CA LEU A 277 -8.64 13.26 -12.79
C LEU A 277 -8.33 12.05 -11.91
N ALA A 278 -8.66 12.08 -10.64
CA ALA A 278 -8.40 10.98 -9.73
C ALA A 278 -9.17 9.72 -10.13
N GLN A 279 -10.44 9.86 -10.52
CA GLN A 279 -11.27 8.75 -11.00
C GLN A 279 -10.73 8.20 -12.31
N ALA A 280 -10.49 9.05 -13.32
CA ALA A 280 -9.94 8.64 -14.61
C ALA A 280 -8.57 7.94 -14.45
N SER A 281 -7.73 8.42 -13.52
CA SER A 281 -6.45 7.77 -13.21
C SER A 281 -6.64 6.39 -12.58
N ALA A 282 -7.64 6.22 -11.69
CA ALA A 282 -7.95 4.91 -11.12
C ALA A 282 -8.36 3.91 -12.21
N ASP A 283 -9.20 4.36 -13.14
CA ASP A 283 -9.69 3.51 -14.24
C ASP A 283 -8.56 3.16 -15.21
N ARG A 284 -7.69 4.12 -15.57
CA ARG A 284 -6.50 3.84 -16.39
C ARG A 284 -5.57 2.83 -15.73
N GLN A 285 -5.30 2.96 -14.44
CA GLN A 285 -4.46 2.03 -13.68
C GLN A 285 -5.08 0.62 -13.62
N ALA A 286 -6.40 0.53 -13.43
CA ALA A 286 -7.13 -0.74 -13.44
C ALA A 286 -7.06 -1.41 -14.80
N HIS A 287 -7.32 -0.66 -15.88
CA HIS A 287 -7.24 -1.16 -17.25
C HIS A 287 -5.86 -1.73 -17.59
N MET A 288 -4.79 -1.01 -17.25
CA MET A 288 -3.42 -1.52 -17.46
C MET A 288 -3.14 -2.80 -16.67
N ALA A 289 -3.71 -2.93 -15.45
CA ALA A 289 -3.61 -4.15 -14.68
C ALA A 289 -4.37 -5.32 -15.31
N ASP A 290 -5.57 -5.08 -15.86
CA ASP A 290 -6.35 -6.10 -16.58
C ASP A 290 -5.58 -6.62 -17.79
N LEU A 291 -4.94 -5.73 -18.56
CA LEU A 291 -4.08 -6.10 -19.68
C LEU A 291 -2.83 -6.89 -19.24
N ALA A 292 -2.24 -6.51 -18.13
CA ALA A 292 -1.10 -7.24 -17.56
C ALA A 292 -1.51 -8.65 -17.07
N ASP A 293 -2.71 -8.78 -16.51
CA ASP A 293 -3.26 -10.08 -16.08
C ASP A 293 -3.69 -10.95 -17.28
N ALA A 294 -3.94 -10.33 -18.45
CA ALA A 294 -4.16 -10.98 -19.75
C ALA A 294 -2.87 -11.23 -20.56
N ASP A 295 -1.72 -11.15 -19.92
CA ASP A 295 -0.39 -11.39 -20.51
C ASP A 295 -0.01 -10.49 -21.71
N VAL A 296 -0.70 -9.36 -21.91
CA VAL A 296 -0.43 -8.42 -23.01
C VAL A 296 1.02 -7.89 -22.96
N PHE A 297 1.57 -7.72 -21.77
CA PHE A 297 2.93 -7.25 -21.52
C PHE A 297 3.91 -8.38 -21.22
N GLY A 298 3.54 -9.63 -21.46
CA GLY A 298 4.27 -10.84 -21.04
C GLY A 298 3.80 -11.37 -19.69
N MET A 299 4.22 -12.59 -19.38
CA MET A 299 3.74 -13.30 -18.19
C MET A 299 4.36 -12.75 -16.91
N ARG A 300 3.53 -12.50 -15.89
CA ARG A 300 4.00 -12.12 -14.55
C ARG A 300 4.98 -13.16 -13.98
N GLY A 301 6.05 -12.68 -13.37
CA GLY A 301 7.10 -13.53 -12.78
C GLY A 301 8.16 -14.00 -13.74
N GLN A 302 8.03 -13.78 -15.05
CA GLN A 302 9.10 -14.03 -16.01
C GLN A 302 10.14 -12.90 -16.01
N ALA A 303 11.38 -13.26 -16.39
CA ALA A 303 12.43 -12.27 -16.58
C ALA A 303 12.03 -11.30 -17.70
N GLY A 304 12.08 -9.99 -17.41
CA GLY A 304 11.70 -8.94 -18.36
C GLY A 304 10.27 -8.38 -18.20
N PHE A 305 9.36 -9.05 -17.47
CA PHE A 305 8.05 -8.47 -17.17
C PHE A 305 8.22 -7.16 -16.39
N ALA A 306 7.57 -6.08 -16.86
CA ALA A 306 7.61 -4.73 -16.28
C ALA A 306 9.06 -4.21 -16.05
N ARG A 307 10.00 -4.53 -16.95
CA ARG A 307 11.42 -4.12 -16.88
C ARG A 307 11.96 -3.57 -18.20
N SER A 308 11.09 -3.33 -19.18
CA SER A 308 11.50 -2.70 -20.44
C SER A 308 11.91 -1.23 -20.20
N THR A 309 12.98 -0.78 -20.87
CA THR A 309 13.35 0.63 -20.94
C THR A 309 12.76 1.32 -22.17
N ASP A 310 12.00 0.59 -22.98
CA ASP A 310 11.37 1.06 -24.22
C ASP A 310 9.86 1.12 -24.05
N TRP A 311 9.35 2.31 -23.74
CA TRP A 311 7.92 2.56 -23.62
C TRP A 311 7.16 2.41 -24.94
N ARG A 312 7.83 2.57 -26.10
CA ARG A 312 7.21 2.42 -27.43
C ARG A 312 6.75 0.99 -27.65
N SER A 313 7.57 0.02 -27.25
CA SER A 313 7.19 -1.40 -27.31
C SER A 313 5.94 -1.69 -26.49
N GLU A 314 5.79 -1.09 -25.32
CA GLU A 314 4.59 -1.27 -24.49
C GLU A 314 3.37 -0.56 -25.08
N ALA A 315 3.56 0.61 -25.66
CA ALA A 315 2.50 1.33 -26.39
C ALA A 315 2.03 0.54 -27.64
N ASP A 316 2.95 -0.05 -28.38
CA ASP A 316 2.63 -0.90 -29.54
C ASP A 316 1.82 -2.15 -29.13
N ARG A 317 2.13 -2.78 -28.00
CA ARG A 317 1.37 -3.91 -27.42
C ARG A 317 -0.07 -3.49 -27.07
N LEU A 318 -0.23 -2.31 -26.45
CA LEU A 318 -1.55 -1.71 -26.15
C LEU A 318 -2.36 -1.51 -27.44
N LEU A 319 -1.78 -0.87 -28.44
CA LEU A 319 -2.45 -0.57 -29.72
C LEU A 319 -2.82 -1.86 -30.44
N HIS A 320 -1.94 -2.84 -30.48
CA HIS A 320 -2.21 -4.14 -31.11
C HIS A 320 -3.36 -4.87 -30.41
N TRP A 321 -3.37 -4.90 -29.08
CA TRP A 321 -4.45 -5.53 -28.31
C TRP A 321 -5.80 -4.88 -28.60
N HIS A 322 -5.87 -3.54 -28.59
CA HIS A 322 -7.10 -2.80 -28.91
C HIS A 322 -7.59 -3.07 -30.35
N SER A 323 -6.70 -3.07 -31.33
CA SER A 323 -7.08 -3.31 -32.73
C SER A 323 -7.65 -4.71 -32.96
N ASN A 324 -7.20 -5.71 -32.23
CA ASN A 324 -7.68 -7.08 -32.33
C ASN A 324 -9.01 -7.30 -31.58
N ASN A 325 -9.25 -6.58 -30.48
CA ASN A 325 -10.46 -6.76 -29.66
C ASN A 325 -11.62 -5.84 -30.09
N THR A 326 -11.35 -4.69 -30.71
CA THR A 326 -12.41 -3.80 -31.24
C THR A 326 -13.07 -4.39 -32.51
N LYS A 327 -12.41 -5.29 -33.25
CA LYS A 327 -12.96 -5.99 -34.40
C LYS A 327 -13.93 -7.12 -34.03
N GLN A 328 -14.08 -7.44 -32.77
CA GLN A 328 -14.95 -8.53 -32.25
C GLN A 328 -16.25 -8.01 -31.62
N SER A 329 -16.41 -6.69 -31.47
CA SER A 329 -17.69 -6.11 -31.03
C SER A 329 -18.53 -5.80 -32.25
N PRO A 330 -19.74 -6.39 -32.37
CA PRO A 330 -20.65 -6.17 -33.54
C PRO A 330 -21.18 -4.74 -33.60
#